data_54a86d1cdcf7be1a412e2fa0a4cef82f
#
_entry.id   54a86d1cdcf7be1a412e2fa0a4cef82f
#
_cell.length_a   1.000
_cell.length_b   1.000
_cell.length_c   1.000
_cell.angle_alpha   90.00
_cell.angle_beta   90.00
_cell.angle_gamma   90.00
#
_symmetry.space_group_name_H-M   'P 1'
#
loop_
_entity.id
_entity.type
_entity.pdbx_description
1 polymer ?
#
loop_
_entity_poly.entity_id
_entity_poly.type
_entity_poly.pdbx_seq_one_letter_code
_entity_poly.pdbx_strand_id
1 'polypeptide(L)'
;METVIDAQAAPTSPDRRTTYREVLAQPQFRLLFVTKVLGIVAETLRITTLSVLIFAASHSPLLSALAFGIGFLPQLPGSIMVGALADRLRPRPLLTVGFLMQCAAAALLGAVRMPTAAALGVVAAVAVMTPVFSGASSRLAAEFLSGDAYVLGRSLMNMASSGAQLVALALGGAVVAAMGAREALVVAAVLNAGCAVVLWLRLPDMPAPGSAPGAVMSQSWSGAGLLLRTRTVRRLFLAQWLPSGFMAGAEGLVVSYAGQRGFAAGTYGLLMACGPTGMLLGDLIVGRLLRPSVREALVVPLAGWLGLPLLGLAADPSAPVCALLLLASSLGFSYAVGLQKPFLDALPSSNQGQAFGLLGSGLMTLQGIGPVLIGGVAGVAGTGRAMAVAGGATVVTALWMASWWTRARR
;
A
#
# COMPACT_ATOMS: atom_id res chain seq x y z
N MET A 1 -25.76 33.06 45.76
CA MET A 1 -25.30 31.92 46.56
C MET A 1 -26.11 30.73 46.07
N GLU A 2 -25.59 30.07 45.05
CA GLU A 2 -26.08 28.75 44.65
C GLU A 2 -25.02 28.14 43.73
N THR A 3 -24.49 27.06 44.19
CA THR A 3 -23.38 26.26 43.66
C THR A 3 -23.79 25.60 42.37
N VAL A 4 -23.13 25.95 41.26
CA VAL A 4 -23.12 25.17 40.03
C VAL A 4 -22.19 23.99 40.28
N ILE A 5 -22.76 22.81 40.38
CA ILE A 5 -22.05 21.55 40.54
C ILE A 5 -21.38 21.24 39.22
N ASP A 6 -20.04 21.32 39.23
CA ASP A 6 -19.13 20.78 38.23
C ASP A 6 -19.40 19.28 38.06
N ALA A 7 -19.99 18.90 36.94
CA ALA A 7 -20.06 17.51 36.52
C ALA A 7 -18.66 17.09 36.02
N GLN A 8 -17.77 16.83 36.99
CA GLN A 8 -16.49 16.17 36.71
C GLN A 8 -16.76 14.81 36.06
N ALA A 9 -16.36 14.71 34.80
CA ALA A 9 -16.29 13.44 34.13
C ALA A 9 -15.41 12.47 34.96
N ALA A 10 -16.01 11.35 35.37
CA ALA A 10 -15.33 10.32 36.16
C ALA A 10 -13.99 9.92 35.46
N PRO A 11 -12.91 9.78 36.24
CA PRO A 11 -11.62 9.33 35.67
C PRO A 11 -11.80 7.93 35.12
N THR A 12 -11.58 7.78 33.80
CA THR A 12 -11.56 6.48 33.17
C THR A 12 -10.39 5.68 33.75
N SER A 13 -10.70 4.54 34.38
CA SER A 13 -9.70 3.63 34.95
C SER A 13 -8.62 3.27 33.92
N PRO A 14 -7.31 3.32 34.25
CA PRO A 14 -6.21 3.13 33.30
C PRO A 14 -6.11 1.72 32.69
N ASP A 15 -6.98 0.79 33.07
CA ASP A 15 -6.86 -0.65 32.74
C ASP A 15 -8.02 -1.20 31.89
N ARG A 16 -8.89 -0.35 31.35
CA ARG A 16 -9.98 -0.82 30.50
C ARG A 16 -9.49 -0.99 29.07
N ARG A 17 -9.29 -2.23 28.63
CA ARG A 17 -8.96 -2.58 27.25
C ARG A 17 -10.10 -2.18 26.32
N THR A 18 -9.83 -1.26 25.41
CA THR A 18 -10.75 -0.87 24.34
C THR A 18 -10.98 -2.05 23.38
N THR A 19 -12.18 -2.19 22.86
CA THR A 19 -12.53 -3.25 21.90
C THR A 19 -12.71 -2.69 20.49
N TYR A 20 -12.52 -3.52 19.46
CA TYR A 20 -12.79 -3.14 18.06
C TYR A 20 -14.23 -2.66 17.87
N ARG A 21 -15.19 -3.21 18.62
CA ARG A 21 -16.59 -2.81 18.57
C ARG A 21 -16.79 -1.38 19.07
N GLU A 22 -16.10 -0.98 20.13
CA GLU A 22 -16.14 0.39 20.67
C GLU A 22 -15.52 1.39 19.67
N VAL A 23 -14.44 1.03 19.03
CA VAL A 23 -13.80 1.84 17.99
C VAL A 23 -14.74 2.05 16.79
N LEU A 24 -15.39 0.99 16.30
CA LEU A 24 -16.36 1.07 15.20
C LEU A 24 -17.71 1.68 15.61
N ALA A 25 -18.01 1.77 16.91
CA ALA A 25 -19.20 2.46 17.39
C ALA A 25 -19.11 3.99 17.21
N GLN A 26 -17.88 4.54 17.07
CA GLN A 26 -17.70 5.97 16.81
C GLN A 26 -18.09 6.30 15.36
N PRO A 27 -19.14 7.12 15.13
CA PRO A 27 -19.71 7.31 13.80
C PRO A 27 -18.73 7.99 12.82
N GLN A 28 -17.90 8.93 13.29
CA GLN A 28 -16.91 9.62 12.46
C GLN A 28 -15.78 8.68 12.04
N PHE A 29 -15.27 7.85 12.95
CA PHE A 29 -14.25 6.85 12.62
C PHE A 29 -14.81 5.79 11.66
N ARG A 30 -16.02 5.29 11.90
CA ARG A 30 -16.69 4.34 11.01
C ARG A 30 -16.87 4.89 9.60
N LEU A 31 -17.22 6.19 9.48
CA LEU A 31 -17.32 6.86 8.19
C LEU A 31 -15.95 6.84 7.44
N LEU A 32 -14.87 7.25 8.11
CA LEU A 32 -13.52 7.23 7.53
C LEU A 32 -13.09 5.80 7.18
N PHE A 33 -13.42 4.84 8.02
CA PHE A 33 -13.11 3.43 7.80
C PHE A 33 -13.79 2.87 6.55
N VAL A 34 -15.10 3.06 6.42
CA VAL A 34 -15.87 2.57 5.27
C VAL A 34 -15.44 3.25 3.98
N THR A 35 -15.27 4.59 3.99
CA THR A 35 -14.83 5.31 2.79
C THR A 35 -13.40 4.94 2.38
N LYS A 36 -12.51 4.66 3.35
CA LYS A 36 -11.17 4.15 3.06
C LYS A 36 -11.20 2.77 2.41
N VAL A 37 -11.99 1.84 2.94
CA VAL A 37 -12.14 0.49 2.38
C VAL A 37 -12.67 0.55 0.95
N LEU A 38 -13.75 1.30 0.72
CA LEU A 38 -14.31 1.47 -0.63
C LEU A 38 -13.36 2.18 -1.58
N GLY A 39 -12.61 3.17 -1.09
CA GLY A 39 -11.57 3.85 -1.86
C GLY A 39 -10.46 2.91 -2.31
N ILE A 40 -10.00 2.00 -1.43
CA ILE A 40 -8.99 0.99 -1.78
C ILE A 40 -9.53 0.01 -2.83
N VAL A 41 -10.79 -0.41 -2.70
CA VAL A 41 -11.45 -1.27 -3.71
C VAL A 41 -11.49 -0.57 -5.07
N ALA A 42 -11.95 0.69 -5.11
CA ALA A 42 -12.03 1.48 -6.34
C ALA A 42 -10.64 1.72 -6.97
N GLU A 43 -9.64 2.04 -6.15
CA GLU A 43 -8.25 2.28 -6.58
C GLU A 43 -7.63 1.00 -7.17
N THR A 44 -7.76 -0.13 -6.47
CA THR A 44 -7.24 -1.42 -6.92
C THR A 44 -7.88 -1.85 -8.22
N LEU A 45 -9.22 -1.71 -8.32
CA LEU A 45 -9.96 -1.99 -9.55
C LEU A 45 -9.48 -1.10 -10.71
N ARG A 46 -9.28 0.19 -10.47
CA ARG A 46 -8.79 1.13 -11.48
C ARG A 46 -7.38 0.77 -11.96
N ILE A 47 -6.44 0.51 -11.04
CA ILE A 47 -5.04 0.17 -11.37
C ILE A 47 -4.99 -1.11 -12.20
N THR A 48 -5.66 -2.17 -11.74
CA THR A 48 -5.67 -3.47 -12.41
C THR A 48 -6.30 -3.35 -13.80
N THR A 49 -7.45 -2.68 -13.90
CA THR A 49 -8.17 -2.50 -15.16
C THR A 49 -7.37 -1.67 -16.16
N LEU A 50 -6.69 -0.61 -15.71
CA LEU A 50 -5.82 0.18 -16.57
C LEU A 50 -4.64 -0.63 -17.11
N SER A 51 -4.01 -1.46 -16.27
CA SER A 51 -2.95 -2.39 -16.70
C SER A 51 -3.43 -3.33 -17.81
N VAL A 52 -4.66 -3.88 -17.67
CA VAL A 52 -5.29 -4.73 -18.70
C VAL A 52 -5.51 -3.96 -19.99
N LEU A 53 -6.11 -2.76 -19.92
CA LEU A 53 -6.39 -1.93 -21.11
C LEU A 53 -5.11 -1.56 -21.86
N ILE A 54 -4.07 -1.15 -21.11
CA ILE A 54 -2.79 -0.76 -21.71
C ILE A 54 -2.10 -1.97 -22.32
N PHE A 55 -2.13 -3.13 -21.66
CA PHE A 55 -1.55 -4.34 -22.24
C PHE A 55 -2.28 -4.77 -23.51
N ALA A 56 -3.62 -4.76 -23.50
CA ALA A 56 -4.43 -5.10 -24.67
C ALA A 56 -4.20 -4.16 -25.86
N ALA A 57 -3.90 -2.88 -25.61
CA ALA A 57 -3.66 -1.90 -26.66
C ALA A 57 -2.23 -1.89 -27.20
N SER A 58 -1.23 -2.16 -26.34
CA SER A 58 0.19 -2.00 -26.67
C SER A 58 0.97 -3.30 -26.82
N HIS A 59 0.45 -4.40 -26.29
CA HIS A 59 1.15 -5.68 -26.14
C HIS A 59 2.52 -5.54 -25.44
N SER A 60 2.76 -4.42 -24.75
CA SER A 60 4.01 -4.10 -24.09
C SER A 60 3.96 -4.43 -22.59
N PRO A 61 4.79 -5.37 -22.12
CA PRO A 61 4.92 -5.66 -20.70
C PRO A 61 5.38 -4.45 -19.89
N LEU A 62 6.28 -3.64 -20.44
CA LEU A 62 6.78 -2.42 -19.80
C LEU A 62 5.66 -1.41 -19.56
N LEU A 63 4.83 -1.14 -20.57
CA LEU A 63 3.72 -0.17 -20.43
C LEU A 63 2.66 -0.67 -19.47
N SER A 64 2.37 -1.97 -19.46
CA SER A 64 1.45 -2.57 -18.49
C SER A 64 1.99 -2.50 -17.06
N ALA A 65 3.28 -2.80 -16.86
CA ALA A 65 3.94 -2.68 -15.57
C ALA A 65 4.03 -1.22 -15.10
N LEU A 66 4.29 -0.29 -16.04
CA LEU A 66 4.26 1.15 -15.76
C LEU A 66 2.86 1.61 -15.33
N ALA A 67 1.80 1.08 -15.97
CA ALA A 67 0.43 1.39 -15.57
C ALA A 67 0.12 0.95 -14.13
N PHE A 68 0.70 -0.17 -13.69
CA PHE A 68 0.62 -0.59 -12.29
C PHE A 68 1.42 0.34 -11.37
N GLY A 69 2.66 0.67 -11.72
CA GLY A 69 3.58 1.45 -10.87
C GLY A 69 3.28 2.95 -10.83
N ILE A 70 2.64 3.52 -11.87
CA ILE A 70 2.42 4.98 -11.97
C ILE A 70 1.49 5.52 -10.89
N GLY A 71 0.68 4.68 -10.27
CA GLY A 71 -0.14 5.04 -9.11
C GLY A 71 0.68 5.30 -7.83
N PHE A 72 1.92 4.84 -7.77
CA PHE A 72 2.79 4.95 -6.59
C PHE A 72 3.95 5.92 -6.82
N LEU A 73 4.57 5.88 -7.98
CA LEU A 73 5.79 6.64 -8.28
C LEU A 73 5.67 8.16 -8.02
N PRO A 74 4.58 8.85 -8.44
CA PRO A 74 4.44 10.29 -8.20
C PRO A 74 4.07 10.66 -6.76
N GLN A 75 3.75 9.70 -5.90
CA GLN A 75 3.35 9.99 -4.51
C GLN A 75 4.51 10.57 -3.69
N LEU A 76 5.76 10.16 -3.95
CA LEU A 76 6.91 10.69 -3.24
C LEU A 76 7.13 12.19 -3.54
N PRO A 77 7.31 12.63 -4.79
CA PRO A 77 7.36 14.07 -5.07
C PRO A 77 6.09 14.80 -4.63
N GLY A 78 4.91 14.17 -4.75
CA GLY A 78 3.65 14.72 -4.25
C GLY A 78 3.67 14.98 -2.75
N SER A 79 4.19 14.06 -1.94
CA SER A 79 4.28 14.25 -0.49
C SER A 79 5.19 15.42 -0.11
N ILE A 80 6.26 15.65 -0.88
CA ILE A 80 7.21 16.75 -0.66
C ILE A 80 6.62 18.08 -1.10
N MET A 81 5.99 18.13 -2.28
CA MET A 81 5.51 19.38 -2.90
C MET A 81 4.20 19.87 -2.31
N VAL A 82 3.27 18.95 -2.09
CA VAL A 82 1.89 19.30 -1.71
C VAL A 82 1.41 18.70 -0.39
N GLY A 83 2.23 17.88 0.27
CA GLY A 83 1.86 17.20 1.54
C GLY A 83 1.41 18.18 2.64
N ALA A 84 2.02 19.37 2.71
CA ALA A 84 1.65 20.43 3.66
C ALA A 84 0.21 20.96 3.47
N LEU A 85 -0.45 20.71 2.33
CA LEU A 85 -1.85 21.09 2.14
C LEU A 85 -2.79 20.31 3.07
N ALA A 86 -2.42 19.08 3.45
CA ALA A 86 -3.18 18.27 4.41
C ALA A 86 -3.38 18.99 5.75
N ASP A 87 -2.40 19.82 6.17
CA ASP A 87 -2.42 20.53 7.44
C ASP A 87 -2.99 21.95 7.34
N ARG A 88 -3.18 22.47 6.13
CA ARG A 88 -3.67 23.83 5.88
C ARG A 88 -5.11 23.90 5.44
N LEU A 89 -5.66 22.81 4.90
CA LEU A 89 -7.00 22.77 4.36
C LEU A 89 -7.99 22.10 5.31
N ARG A 90 -9.25 22.52 5.24
CA ARG A 90 -10.34 21.87 5.99
C ARG A 90 -10.50 20.43 5.52
N PRO A 91 -10.60 19.45 6.44
CA PRO A 91 -10.57 18.04 6.07
C PRO A 91 -11.77 17.60 5.22
N ARG A 92 -12.98 18.11 5.50
CA ARG A 92 -14.20 17.74 4.77
C ARG A 92 -14.13 18.06 3.28
N PRO A 93 -13.92 19.32 2.83
CA PRO A 93 -13.76 19.61 1.41
C PRO A 93 -12.54 18.92 0.80
N LEU A 94 -11.44 18.81 1.53
CA LEU A 94 -10.22 18.18 1.05
C LEU A 94 -10.43 16.71 0.69
N LEU A 95 -10.99 15.90 1.59
CA LEU A 95 -11.25 14.47 1.33
C LEU A 95 -12.31 14.29 0.24
N THR A 96 -13.34 15.14 0.23
CA THR A 96 -14.38 15.10 -0.81
C THR A 96 -13.79 15.37 -2.20
N VAL A 97 -12.95 16.41 -2.33
CA VAL A 97 -12.23 16.71 -3.60
C VAL A 97 -11.32 15.55 -3.98
N GLY A 98 -10.66 14.89 -3.04
CA GLY A 98 -9.84 13.71 -3.31
C GLY A 98 -10.63 12.58 -3.96
N PHE A 99 -11.79 12.24 -3.42
CA PHE A 99 -12.66 11.22 -4.01
C PHE A 99 -13.27 11.67 -5.34
N LEU A 100 -13.61 12.96 -5.50
CA LEU A 100 -14.09 13.50 -6.78
C LEU A 100 -13.00 13.45 -7.87
N MET A 101 -11.75 13.76 -7.54
CA MET A 101 -10.63 13.62 -8.48
C MET A 101 -10.44 12.17 -8.92
N GLN A 102 -10.53 11.22 -7.99
CA GLN A 102 -10.45 9.79 -8.31
C GLN A 102 -11.64 9.33 -9.15
N CYS A 103 -12.85 9.81 -8.85
CA CYS A 103 -14.05 9.59 -9.65
C CYS A 103 -13.87 10.13 -11.07
N ALA A 104 -13.46 11.38 -11.22
CA ALA A 104 -13.24 12.02 -12.53
C ALA A 104 -12.18 11.28 -13.36
N ALA A 105 -11.08 10.87 -12.73
CA ALA A 105 -10.04 10.09 -13.40
C ALA A 105 -10.56 8.73 -13.87
N ALA A 106 -11.28 7.98 -13.02
CA ALA A 106 -11.84 6.69 -13.38
C ALA A 106 -12.91 6.82 -14.48
N ALA A 107 -13.79 7.81 -14.39
CA ALA A 107 -14.82 8.10 -15.40
C ALA A 107 -14.19 8.49 -16.74
N LEU A 108 -13.17 9.35 -16.73
CA LEU A 108 -12.45 9.78 -17.93
C LEU A 108 -11.76 8.59 -18.62
N LEU A 109 -11.07 7.73 -17.86
CA LEU A 109 -10.43 6.54 -18.38
C LEU A 109 -11.43 5.50 -18.92
N GLY A 110 -12.63 5.41 -18.35
CA GLY A 110 -13.70 4.53 -18.81
C GLY A 110 -14.42 5.04 -20.06
N ALA A 111 -14.76 6.33 -20.07
CA ALA A 111 -15.59 6.93 -21.13
C ALA A 111 -14.80 7.30 -22.39
N VAL A 112 -13.55 7.77 -22.24
CA VAL A 112 -12.77 8.34 -23.34
C VAL A 112 -11.67 7.37 -23.80
N ARG A 113 -11.62 7.13 -25.12
CA ARG A 113 -10.47 6.43 -25.73
C ARG A 113 -9.33 7.44 -25.90
N MET A 114 -8.29 7.29 -25.11
CA MET A 114 -7.14 8.19 -25.13
C MET A 114 -5.84 7.43 -25.36
N PRO A 115 -4.79 8.09 -25.87
CA PRO A 115 -3.45 7.49 -25.97
C PRO A 115 -2.94 7.04 -24.59
N THR A 116 -2.16 5.95 -24.56
CA THR A 116 -1.58 5.38 -23.33
C THR A 116 -0.86 6.45 -22.48
N ALA A 117 -0.10 7.34 -23.11
CA ALA A 117 0.61 8.41 -22.40
C ALA A 117 -0.35 9.35 -21.65
N ALA A 118 -1.49 9.70 -22.27
CA ALA A 118 -2.51 10.54 -21.63
C ALA A 118 -3.17 9.80 -20.45
N ALA A 119 -3.50 8.53 -20.62
CA ALA A 119 -4.06 7.71 -19.53
C ALA A 119 -3.09 7.59 -18.33
N LEU A 120 -1.82 7.36 -18.58
CA LEU A 120 -0.77 7.35 -17.55
C LEU A 120 -0.62 8.73 -16.88
N GLY A 121 -0.70 9.82 -17.67
CA GLY A 121 -0.67 11.20 -17.17
C GLY A 121 -1.82 11.51 -16.21
N VAL A 122 -3.04 11.07 -16.52
CA VAL A 122 -4.21 11.23 -15.64
C VAL A 122 -3.98 10.52 -14.30
N VAL A 123 -3.49 9.29 -14.33
CA VAL A 123 -3.22 8.53 -13.10
C VAL A 123 -2.09 9.17 -12.30
N ALA A 124 -1.01 9.60 -12.97
CA ALA A 124 0.10 10.29 -12.32
C ALA A 124 -0.35 11.58 -11.61
N ALA A 125 -1.20 12.38 -12.25
CA ALA A 125 -1.74 13.61 -11.66
C ALA A 125 -2.53 13.35 -10.38
N VAL A 126 -3.37 12.31 -10.35
CA VAL A 126 -4.08 11.87 -9.13
C VAL A 126 -3.11 11.36 -8.08
N ALA A 127 -2.10 10.57 -8.48
CA ALA A 127 -1.12 9.98 -7.57
C ALA A 127 -0.29 11.05 -6.83
N VAL A 128 0.04 12.18 -7.47
CA VAL A 128 0.71 13.33 -6.81
C VAL A 128 -0.10 13.85 -5.63
N MET A 129 -1.43 13.85 -5.72
CA MET A 129 -2.32 14.37 -4.67
C MET A 129 -2.67 13.35 -3.59
N THR A 130 -2.48 12.06 -3.84
CA THR A 130 -2.83 10.96 -2.92
C THR A 130 -2.26 11.13 -1.50
N PRO A 131 -0.98 11.56 -1.29
CA PRO A 131 -0.42 11.75 0.05
C PRO A 131 -1.15 12.81 0.87
N VAL A 132 -1.69 13.85 0.22
CA VAL A 132 -2.45 14.91 0.90
C VAL A 132 -3.74 14.34 1.51
N PHE A 133 -4.45 13.52 0.75
CA PHE A 133 -5.72 12.92 1.18
C PHE A 133 -5.49 11.86 2.25
N SER A 134 -4.46 11.03 2.09
CA SER A 134 -4.12 9.99 3.07
C SER A 134 -3.62 10.59 4.38
N GLY A 135 -2.85 11.67 4.32
CA GLY A 135 -2.40 12.44 5.48
C GLY A 135 -3.57 13.03 6.26
N ALA A 136 -4.50 13.71 5.57
CA ALA A 136 -5.71 14.28 6.18
C ALA A 136 -6.59 13.19 6.83
N SER A 137 -6.79 12.05 6.15
CA SER A 137 -7.56 10.92 6.69
C SER A 137 -6.91 10.32 7.95
N SER A 138 -5.59 10.15 7.94
CA SER A 138 -4.84 9.61 9.08
C SER A 138 -4.88 10.55 10.29
N ARG A 139 -4.82 11.86 10.06
CA ARG A 139 -4.95 12.87 11.11
C ARG A 139 -6.34 12.84 11.73
N LEU A 140 -7.40 12.84 10.92
CA LEU A 140 -8.78 12.76 11.43
C LEU A 140 -8.99 11.49 12.28
N ALA A 141 -8.40 10.37 11.88
CA ALA A 141 -8.46 9.16 12.69
C ALA A 141 -7.81 9.35 14.07
N ALA A 142 -6.71 10.13 14.15
CA ALA A 142 -6.05 10.47 15.41
C ALA A 142 -6.83 11.51 16.23
N GLU A 143 -7.61 12.38 15.61
CA GLU A 143 -8.49 13.34 16.29
C GLU A 143 -9.75 12.66 16.85
N PHE A 144 -10.29 11.66 16.16
CA PHE A 144 -11.50 10.95 16.59
C PHE A 144 -11.22 9.84 17.61
N LEU A 145 -10.00 9.33 17.67
CA LEU A 145 -9.62 8.24 18.57
C LEU A 145 -8.42 8.68 19.43
N SER A 146 -8.49 8.41 20.73
CA SER A 146 -7.43 8.71 21.69
C SER A 146 -6.91 7.44 22.37
N GLY A 147 -5.66 7.46 22.84
CA GLY A 147 -5.07 6.38 23.63
C GLY A 147 -5.12 5.02 22.94
N ASP A 148 -5.57 3.99 23.66
CA ASP A 148 -5.65 2.60 23.17
C ASP A 148 -6.61 2.45 21.96
N ALA A 149 -7.72 3.23 21.94
CA ALA A 149 -8.65 3.25 20.82
C ALA A 149 -7.99 3.67 19.51
N TYR A 150 -7.03 4.61 19.53
CA TYR A 150 -6.26 5.02 18.34
C TYR A 150 -5.37 3.89 17.81
N VAL A 151 -4.68 3.18 18.72
CA VAL A 151 -3.82 2.04 18.33
C VAL A 151 -4.65 0.93 17.68
N LEU A 152 -5.79 0.58 18.29
CA LEU A 152 -6.73 -0.40 17.74
C LEU A 152 -7.35 0.07 16.42
N GLY A 153 -7.72 1.35 16.32
CA GLY A 153 -8.25 1.94 15.08
C GLY A 153 -7.25 1.87 13.92
N ARG A 154 -5.97 2.17 14.18
CA ARG A 154 -4.91 2.00 13.16
C ARG A 154 -4.73 0.55 12.75
N SER A 155 -4.70 -0.37 13.72
CA SER A 155 -4.62 -1.81 13.43
C SER A 155 -5.78 -2.26 12.55
N LEU A 156 -7.01 -1.86 12.90
CA LEU A 156 -8.21 -2.17 12.13
C LEU A 156 -8.16 -1.59 10.71
N MET A 157 -7.72 -0.34 10.56
CA MET A 157 -7.52 0.30 9.26
C MET A 157 -6.52 -0.46 8.38
N ASN A 158 -5.42 -0.95 8.94
CA ASN A 158 -4.41 -1.71 8.21
C ASN A 158 -4.94 -3.08 7.79
N MET A 159 -5.58 -3.82 8.70
CA MET A 159 -6.19 -5.12 8.38
C MET A 159 -7.27 -4.98 7.30
N ALA A 160 -8.13 -3.95 7.43
CA ALA A 160 -9.18 -3.69 6.44
C ALA A 160 -8.61 -3.26 5.08
N SER A 161 -7.49 -2.52 5.07
CA SER A 161 -6.82 -2.14 3.82
C SER A 161 -6.32 -3.37 3.07
N SER A 162 -5.65 -4.29 3.75
CA SER A 162 -5.17 -5.55 3.15
C SER A 162 -6.34 -6.44 2.69
N GLY A 163 -7.38 -6.57 3.53
CA GLY A 163 -8.59 -7.31 3.17
C GLY A 163 -9.33 -6.71 1.97
N ALA A 164 -9.48 -5.39 1.94
CA ALA A 164 -10.12 -4.68 0.83
C ALA A 164 -9.34 -4.85 -0.49
N GLN A 165 -8.02 -4.77 -0.43
CA GLN A 165 -7.16 -5.00 -1.59
C GLN A 165 -7.28 -6.44 -2.11
N LEU A 166 -7.27 -7.43 -1.21
CA LEU A 166 -7.46 -8.83 -1.57
C LEU A 166 -8.81 -9.07 -2.28
N VAL A 167 -9.90 -8.58 -1.68
CA VAL A 167 -11.24 -8.68 -2.27
C VAL A 167 -11.31 -7.96 -3.61
N ALA A 168 -10.73 -6.76 -3.71
CA ALA A 168 -10.73 -5.97 -4.94
C ALA A 168 -9.94 -6.62 -6.08
N LEU A 169 -8.82 -7.27 -5.80
CA LEU A 169 -8.03 -7.99 -6.80
C LEU A 169 -8.77 -9.24 -7.29
N ALA A 170 -9.35 -10.01 -6.37
CA ALA A 170 -10.12 -11.21 -6.71
C ALA A 170 -11.39 -10.88 -7.50
N LEU A 171 -12.21 -9.92 -7.01
CA LEU A 171 -13.43 -9.49 -7.66
C LEU A 171 -13.18 -8.64 -8.91
N GLY A 172 -12.10 -7.84 -8.92
CA GLY A 172 -11.75 -6.97 -10.04
C GLY A 172 -11.53 -7.76 -11.33
N GLY A 173 -10.84 -8.90 -11.26
CA GLY A 173 -10.70 -9.80 -12.38
C GLY A 173 -12.04 -10.34 -12.87
N ALA A 174 -12.94 -10.73 -11.96
CA ALA A 174 -14.27 -11.23 -12.29
C ALA A 174 -15.16 -10.11 -12.90
N VAL A 175 -15.11 -8.90 -12.34
CA VAL A 175 -15.84 -7.73 -12.88
C VAL A 175 -15.39 -7.41 -14.29
N VAL A 176 -14.06 -7.35 -14.53
CA VAL A 176 -13.53 -7.11 -15.88
C VAL A 176 -13.90 -8.24 -16.86
N ALA A 177 -13.90 -9.49 -16.41
CA ALA A 177 -14.27 -10.62 -17.25
C ALA A 177 -15.78 -10.63 -17.61
N ALA A 178 -16.65 -10.23 -16.67
CA ALA A 178 -18.11 -10.27 -16.83
C ALA A 178 -18.65 -9.03 -17.57
N MET A 179 -18.12 -7.84 -17.29
CA MET A 179 -18.69 -6.58 -17.76
C MET A 179 -17.80 -5.86 -18.79
N GLY A 180 -16.50 -6.17 -18.80
CA GLY A 180 -15.51 -5.44 -19.59
C GLY A 180 -14.68 -4.46 -18.75
N ALA A 181 -13.52 -4.09 -19.30
CA ALA A 181 -12.57 -3.25 -18.59
C ALA A 181 -13.05 -1.80 -18.41
N ARG A 182 -13.83 -1.28 -19.37
CA ARG A 182 -14.34 0.10 -19.30
C ARG A 182 -15.45 0.24 -18.27
N GLU A 183 -16.33 -0.72 -18.23
CA GLU A 183 -17.44 -0.81 -17.29
C GLU A 183 -16.90 -0.96 -15.86
N ALA A 184 -15.80 -1.71 -15.67
CA ALA A 184 -15.10 -1.79 -14.39
C ALA A 184 -14.56 -0.43 -13.91
N LEU A 185 -14.07 0.42 -14.83
CA LEU A 185 -13.68 1.80 -14.49
C LEU A 185 -14.88 2.67 -14.10
N VAL A 186 -16.04 2.49 -14.76
CA VAL A 186 -17.29 3.17 -14.35
C VAL A 186 -17.70 2.74 -12.93
N VAL A 187 -17.61 1.45 -12.61
CA VAL A 187 -17.85 0.97 -11.23
C VAL A 187 -16.91 1.67 -10.23
N ALA A 188 -15.62 1.77 -10.55
CA ALA A 188 -14.65 2.49 -9.70
C ALA A 188 -15.03 3.97 -9.54
N ALA A 189 -15.50 4.63 -10.62
CA ALA A 189 -15.97 6.01 -10.57
C ALA A 189 -17.19 6.17 -9.67
N VAL A 190 -18.19 5.30 -9.79
CA VAL A 190 -19.41 5.30 -8.94
C VAL A 190 -19.08 5.09 -7.47
N LEU A 191 -18.17 4.15 -7.15
CA LEU A 191 -17.72 3.94 -5.77
C LEU A 191 -17.06 5.21 -5.18
N ASN A 192 -16.19 5.87 -5.94
CA ASN A 192 -15.56 7.11 -5.52
C ASN A 192 -16.58 8.27 -5.38
N ALA A 193 -17.53 8.38 -6.30
CA ALA A 193 -18.61 9.37 -6.20
C ALA A 193 -19.46 9.16 -4.95
N GLY A 194 -19.83 7.91 -4.65
CA GLY A 194 -20.55 7.54 -3.43
C GLY A 194 -19.78 7.93 -2.16
N CYS A 195 -18.46 7.65 -2.12
CA CYS A 195 -17.59 8.07 -1.01
C CYS A 195 -17.56 9.60 -0.86
N ALA A 196 -17.45 10.34 -1.97
CA ALA A 196 -17.45 11.80 -1.95
C ALA A 196 -18.75 12.36 -1.38
N VAL A 197 -19.89 11.86 -1.84
CA VAL A 197 -21.22 12.28 -1.36
C VAL A 197 -21.41 11.98 0.13
N VAL A 198 -21.06 10.75 0.56
CA VAL A 198 -21.22 10.35 1.95
C VAL A 198 -20.32 11.17 2.87
N LEU A 199 -19.06 11.44 2.47
CA LEU A 199 -18.16 12.31 3.23
C LEU A 199 -18.69 13.74 3.31
N TRP A 200 -19.15 14.30 2.21
CA TRP A 200 -19.71 15.65 2.20
C TRP A 200 -20.91 15.79 3.13
N LEU A 201 -21.79 14.80 3.16
CA LEU A 201 -23.02 14.84 3.98
C LEU A 201 -22.81 14.48 5.45
N ARG A 202 -21.85 13.59 5.77
CA ARG A 202 -21.74 13.00 7.11
C ARG A 202 -20.50 13.42 7.89
N LEU A 203 -19.44 13.91 7.22
CA LEU A 203 -18.24 14.38 7.92
C LEU A 203 -18.50 15.78 8.48
N PRO A 204 -18.30 16.04 9.79
CA PRO A 204 -18.43 17.37 10.36
C PRO A 204 -17.42 18.34 9.73
N ASP A 205 -17.84 19.60 9.57
CA ASP A 205 -16.94 20.65 9.08
C ASP A 205 -16.04 21.11 10.23
N MET A 206 -14.80 20.67 10.18
CA MET A 206 -13.78 20.99 11.17
C MET A 206 -12.86 22.09 10.64
N PRO A 207 -12.41 23.03 11.51
CA PRO A 207 -11.49 24.06 11.09
C PRO A 207 -10.18 23.48 10.56
N ALA A 208 -9.50 24.22 9.69
CA ALA A 208 -8.16 23.86 9.28
C ALA A 208 -7.21 23.91 10.49
N PRO A 209 -6.31 22.93 10.67
CA PRO A 209 -5.34 23.01 11.76
C PRO A 209 -4.41 24.20 11.48
N GLY A 210 -4.25 25.06 12.48
CA GLY A 210 -3.28 26.16 12.39
C GLY A 210 -1.85 25.66 12.55
N SER A 211 -1.16 25.35 11.47
CA SER A 211 0.26 24.98 11.50
C SER A 211 1.15 26.17 11.22
N ALA A 212 2.16 26.40 12.07
CA ALA A 212 3.19 27.41 11.84
C ALA A 212 3.99 27.09 10.56
N PRO A 213 4.26 28.10 9.71
CA PRO A 213 4.99 27.88 8.46
C PRO A 213 6.47 27.58 8.70
N GLY A 214 7.01 26.57 8.03
CA GLY A 214 8.43 26.52 7.66
C GLY A 214 9.36 25.62 8.46
N ALA A 215 9.08 25.28 9.73
CA ALA A 215 10.04 24.51 10.55
C ALA A 215 10.04 22.99 10.29
N VAL A 216 8.93 22.42 9.83
CA VAL A 216 8.76 20.97 9.71
C VAL A 216 9.55 20.37 8.55
N MET A 217 9.67 21.06 7.43
CA MET A 217 10.31 20.54 6.21
C MET A 217 11.83 20.43 6.35
N SER A 218 12.50 21.45 6.92
CA SER A 218 13.95 21.43 7.12
C SER A 218 14.36 20.41 8.19
N GLN A 219 13.58 20.25 9.24
CA GLN A 219 13.78 19.22 10.27
C GLN A 219 13.55 17.81 9.72
N SER A 220 12.58 17.64 8.82
CA SER A 220 12.32 16.34 8.18
C SER A 220 13.47 15.87 7.30
N TRP A 221 14.09 16.76 6.53
CA TRP A 221 15.23 16.41 5.69
C TRP A 221 16.50 16.12 6.49
N SER A 222 16.79 16.93 7.50
CA SER A 222 17.97 16.72 8.36
C SER A 222 17.87 15.42 9.18
N GLY A 223 16.69 15.12 9.71
CA GLY A 223 16.46 13.87 10.45
C GLY A 223 16.47 12.64 9.55
N ALA A 224 15.88 12.70 8.34
CA ALA A 224 15.97 11.61 7.35
C ALA A 224 17.45 11.36 6.95
N GLY A 225 18.23 12.42 6.74
CA GLY A 225 19.67 12.33 6.49
C GLY A 225 20.43 11.65 7.62
N LEU A 226 20.13 11.99 8.88
CA LEU A 226 20.73 11.35 10.06
C LEU A 226 20.39 9.86 10.15
N LEU A 227 19.12 9.48 9.96
CA LEU A 227 18.67 8.10 9.97
C LEU A 227 19.36 7.26 8.90
N LEU A 228 19.50 7.79 7.67
CA LEU A 228 20.15 7.09 6.56
C LEU A 228 21.69 7.04 6.70
N ARG A 229 22.30 7.94 7.45
CA ARG A 229 23.74 7.89 7.78
C ARG A 229 24.06 6.79 8.78
N THR A 230 23.14 6.46 9.67
CA THR A 230 23.33 5.38 10.64
C THR A 230 23.28 4.02 9.94
N ARG A 231 24.42 3.30 9.93
CA ARG A 231 24.62 2.07 9.15
C ARG A 231 23.56 0.99 9.45
N THR A 232 23.24 0.80 10.73
CA THR A 232 22.23 -0.19 11.15
C THR A 232 20.85 0.18 10.66
N VAL A 233 20.42 1.42 10.86
CA VAL A 233 19.10 1.92 10.44
C VAL A 233 18.96 1.85 8.92
N ARG A 234 19.98 2.28 8.16
CA ARG A 234 20.00 2.19 6.70
C ARG A 234 19.85 0.75 6.21
N ARG A 235 20.54 -0.22 6.85
CA ARG A 235 20.42 -1.64 6.51
C ARG A 235 19.01 -2.17 6.75
N LEU A 236 18.37 -1.76 7.82
CA LEU A 236 16.99 -2.15 8.16
C LEU A 236 15.97 -1.53 7.19
N PHE A 237 16.19 -0.30 6.71
CA PHE A 237 15.40 0.29 5.64
C PHE A 237 15.53 -0.52 4.34
N LEU A 238 16.75 -0.73 3.88
CA LEU A 238 17.01 -1.46 2.63
C LEU A 238 16.48 -2.90 2.71
N ALA A 239 16.57 -3.56 3.88
CA ALA A 239 16.01 -4.88 4.10
C ALA A 239 14.49 -4.94 3.93
N GLN A 240 13.78 -3.84 4.19
CA GLN A 240 12.32 -3.76 3.99
C GLN A 240 11.95 -3.26 2.59
N TRP A 241 12.72 -2.33 2.04
CA TRP A 241 12.43 -1.69 0.76
C TRP A 241 12.73 -2.59 -0.44
N LEU A 242 13.93 -3.18 -0.49
CA LEU A 242 14.39 -3.89 -1.69
C LEU A 242 13.53 -5.13 -2.03
N PRO A 243 13.24 -6.06 -1.09
CA PRO A 243 12.38 -7.20 -1.40
C PRO A 243 10.97 -6.77 -1.84
N SER A 244 10.40 -5.74 -1.17
CA SER A 244 9.08 -5.21 -1.53
C SER A 244 9.07 -4.59 -2.94
N GLY A 245 10.14 -3.87 -3.32
CA GLY A 245 10.26 -3.28 -4.65
C GLY A 245 10.37 -4.34 -5.75
N PHE A 246 11.18 -5.37 -5.55
CA PHE A 246 11.30 -6.46 -6.52
C PHE A 246 10.01 -7.26 -6.65
N MET A 247 9.32 -7.51 -5.53
CA MET A 247 8.02 -8.19 -5.56
C MET A 247 6.97 -7.37 -6.30
N ALA A 248 6.88 -6.06 -6.03
CA ALA A 248 6.00 -5.16 -6.78
C ALA A 248 6.32 -5.16 -8.29
N GLY A 249 7.62 -5.30 -8.65
CA GLY A 249 8.06 -5.49 -10.03
C GLY A 249 7.48 -6.75 -10.67
N ALA A 250 7.50 -7.87 -9.96
CA ALA A 250 6.90 -9.11 -10.41
C ALA A 250 5.36 -9.00 -10.51
N GLU A 251 4.71 -8.42 -9.49
CA GLU A 251 3.26 -8.19 -9.48
C GLU A 251 2.79 -7.33 -10.65
N GLY A 252 3.55 -6.28 -11.01
CA GLY A 252 3.27 -5.42 -12.16
C GLY A 252 3.27 -6.15 -13.50
N LEU A 253 3.91 -7.32 -13.59
CA LEU A 253 3.94 -8.15 -14.80
C LEU A 253 2.86 -9.23 -14.86
N VAL A 254 2.10 -9.48 -13.80
CA VAL A 254 1.11 -10.57 -13.73
C VAL A 254 0.10 -10.47 -14.87
N VAL A 255 -0.42 -9.26 -15.16
CA VAL A 255 -1.38 -9.04 -16.25
C VAL A 255 -0.76 -9.38 -17.61
N SER A 256 0.45 -8.87 -17.88
CA SER A 256 1.16 -9.13 -19.14
C SER A 256 1.50 -10.60 -19.30
N TYR A 257 1.94 -11.25 -18.22
CA TYR A 257 2.27 -12.66 -18.19
C TYR A 257 1.04 -13.52 -18.52
N ALA A 258 -0.08 -13.27 -17.84
CA ALA A 258 -1.33 -14.00 -18.11
C ALA A 258 -1.83 -13.80 -19.54
N GLY A 259 -1.71 -12.57 -20.08
CA GLY A 259 -2.10 -12.25 -21.45
C GLY A 259 -1.20 -12.94 -22.49
N GLN A 260 0.13 -12.90 -22.32
CA GLN A 260 1.08 -13.57 -23.23
C GLN A 260 0.93 -15.10 -23.22
N ARG A 261 0.55 -15.68 -22.07
CA ARG A 261 0.29 -17.12 -21.92
C ARG A 261 -1.10 -17.55 -22.40
N GLY A 262 -1.95 -16.60 -22.81
CA GLY A 262 -3.30 -16.91 -23.26
C GLY A 262 -4.20 -17.48 -22.15
N PHE A 263 -3.98 -17.11 -20.89
CA PHE A 263 -4.83 -17.56 -19.79
C PHE A 263 -6.24 -17.00 -19.92
N ALA A 264 -7.25 -17.75 -19.43
CA ALA A 264 -8.64 -17.34 -19.49
C ALA A 264 -8.87 -15.95 -18.88
N ALA A 265 -9.87 -15.25 -19.40
CA ALA A 265 -10.27 -13.94 -18.90
C ALA A 265 -10.55 -13.99 -17.38
N GLY A 266 -10.01 -13.03 -16.63
CA GLY A 266 -10.13 -12.97 -15.17
C GLY A 266 -9.05 -13.74 -14.39
N THR A 267 -8.31 -14.66 -15.00
CA THR A 267 -7.23 -15.40 -14.30
C THR A 267 -6.20 -14.47 -13.70
N TYR A 268 -5.87 -13.34 -14.36
CA TYR A 268 -4.92 -12.36 -13.82
C TYR A 268 -5.37 -11.79 -12.46
N GLY A 269 -6.68 -11.59 -12.24
CA GLY A 269 -7.22 -11.14 -10.96
C GLY A 269 -6.98 -12.16 -9.84
N LEU A 270 -7.18 -13.44 -10.13
CA LEU A 270 -6.87 -14.52 -9.18
C LEU A 270 -5.36 -14.61 -8.89
N LEU A 271 -4.51 -14.50 -9.92
CA LEU A 271 -3.05 -14.48 -9.74
C LEU A 271 -2.59 -13.29 -8.90
N MET A 272 -3.13 -12.09 -9.14
CA MET A 272 -2.84 -10.91 -8.33
C MET A 272 -3.35 -11.03 -6.89
N ALA A 273 -4.48 -11.71 -6.66
CA ALA A 273 -5.00 -11.97 -5.32
C ALA A 273 -4.12 -12.92 -4.49
N CYS A 274 -3.26 -13.73 -5.14
CA CYS A 274 -2.30 -14.59 -4.45
C CYS A 274 -1.31 -13.79 -3.59
N GLY A 275 -0.92 -12.58 -4.03
CA GLY A 275 -0.02 -11.68 -3.29
C GLY A 275 -0.57 -11.34 -1.89
N PRO A 276 -1.65 -10.56 -1.79
CA PRO A 276 -2.24 -10.20 -0.49
C PRO A 276 -2.70 -11.42 0.34
N THR A 277 -3.14 -12.50 -0.32
CA THR A 277 -3.52 -13.74 0.39
C THR A 277 -2.32 -14.37 1.07
N GLY A 278 -1.19 -14.51 0.35
CA GLY A 278 0.04 -15.06 0.91
C GLY A 278 0.59 -14.18 2.03
N MET A 279 0.58 -12.85 1.88
CA MET A 279 0.96 -11.91 2.93
C MET A 279 0.12 -12.11 4.19
N LEU A 280 -1.21 -12.13 4.05
CA LEU A 280 -2.12 -12.31 5.19
C LEU A 280 -1.89 -13.64 5.91
N LEU A 281 -1.78 -14.73 5.16
CA LEU A 281 -1.51 -16.06 5.73
C LEU A 281 -0.14 -16.11 6.41
N GLY A 282 0.89 -15.56 5.78
CA GLY A 282 2.24 -15.47 6.34
C GLY A 282 2.27 -14.67 7.64
N ASP A 283 1.65 -13.50 7.65
CA ASP A 283 1.58 -12.64 8.83
C ASP A 283 0.79 -13.28 9.99
N LEU A 284 -0.30 -14.00 9.69
CA LEU A 284 -1.04 -14.75 10.70
C LEU A 284 -0.20 -15.89 11.27
N ILE A 285 0.47 -16.69 10.45
CA ILE A 285 1.29 -17.80 10.87
C ILE A 285 2.48 -17.30 11.70
N VAL A 286 3.26 -16.39 11.15
CA VAL A 286 4.47 -15.88 11.80
C VAL A 286 4.11 -14.99 12.99
N GLY A 287 3.14 -14.07 12.81
CA GLY A 287 2.76 -13.10 13.82
C GLY A 287 2.03 -13.68 15.02
N ARG A 288 1.21 -14.72 14.84
CA ARG A 288 0.37 -15.26 15.91
C ARG A 288 0.86 -16.59 16.50
N LEU A 289 1.41 -17.47 15.66
CA LEU A 289 1.79 -18.81 16.09
C LEU A 289 3.25 -18.94 16.55
N LEU A 290 4.14 -18.04 16.10
CA LEU A 290 5.56 -18.15 16.41
C LEU A 290 5.97 -17.23 17.58
N ARG A 291 6.92 -17.70 18.39
CA ARG A 291 7.54 -16.93 19.48
C ARG A 291 8.41 -15.80 18.89
N PRO A 292 8.59 -14.67 19.60
CA PRO A 292 9.39 -13.54 19.11
C PRO A 292 10.79 -13.90 18.64
N SER A 293 11.50 -14.76 19.39
CA SER A 293 12.86 -15.24 19.04
C SER A 293 12.89 -16.02 17.73
N VAL A 294 11.83 -16.81 17.44
CA VAL A 294 11.70 -17.57 16.20
C VAL A 294 11.38 -16.64 15.03
N ARG A 295 10.52 -15.64 15.23
CA ARG A 295 10.21 -14.63 14.20
C ARG A 295 11.46 -13.91 13.71
N GLU A 296 12.32 -13.48 14.65
CA GLU A 296 13.58 -12.82 14.31
C GLU A 296 14.57 -13.80 13.63
N ALA A 297 14.60 -15.08 14.02
CA ALA A 297 15.45 -16.08 13.37
C ALA A 297 15.03 -16.35 11.92
N LEU A 298 13.73 -16.26 11.64
CA LEU A 298 13.14 -16.53 10.33
C LEU A 298 13.22 -15.34 9.35
N VAL A 299 13.68 -14.15 9.76
CA VAL A 299 13.77 -12.96 8.90
C VAL A 299 14.50 -13.27 7.59
N VAL A 300 15.70 -13.79 7.65
CA VAL A 300 16.51 -14.08 6.45
C VAL A 300 15.94 -15.27 5.64
N PRO A 301 15.59 -16.41 6.24
CA PRO A 301 14.94 -17.50 5.51
C PRO A 301 13.66 -17.08 4.77
N LEU A 302 12.77 -16.32 5.42
CA LEU A 302 11.53 -15.87 4.82
C LEU A 302 11.76 -14.81 3.73
N ALA A 303 12.74 -13.91 3.91
CA ALA A 303 13.14 -12.97 2.85
C ALA A 303 13.69 -13.71 1.62
N GLY A 304 14.45 -14.80 1.81
CA GLY A 304 14.90 -15.68 0.72
C GLY A 304 13.72 -16.43 0.07
N TRP A 305 12.81 -16.95 0.91
CA TRP A 305 11.61 -17.63 0.43
C TRP A 305 10.70 -16.72 -0.40
N LEU A 306 10.62 -15.42 -0.11
CA LEU A 306 9.88 -14.44 -0.92
C LEU A 306 10.35 -14.43 -2.39
N GLY A 307 11.65 -14.63 -2.65
CA GLY A 307 12.18 -14.64 -4.01
C GLY A 307 12.23 -16.03 -4.67
N LEU A 308 12.43 -17.10 -3.87
CA LEU A 308 12.74 -18.42 -4.39
C LEU A 308 11.65 -19.03 -5.30
N PRO A 309 10.34 -19.00 -4.95
CA PRO A 309 9.30 -19.54 -5.83
C PRO A 309 9.16 -18.78 -7.14
N LEU A 310 9.47 -17.47 -7.18
CA LEU A 310 9.40 -16.67 -8.40
C LEU A 310 10.36 -17.17 -9.49
N LEU A 311 11.45 -17.83 -9.12
CA LEU A 311 12.39 -18.42 -10.09
C LEU A 311 11.70 -19.47 -10.98
N GLY A 312 10.70 -20.18 -10.44
CA GLY A 312 9.90 -21.16 -11.18
C GLY A 312 9.06 -20.56 -12.32
N LEU A 313 8.79 -19.25 -12.30
CA LEU A 313 8.03 -18.59 -13.36
C LEU A 313 8.83 -18.49 -14.69
N ALA A 314 10.15 -18.64 -14.65
CA ALA A 314 10.99 -18.72 -15.86
C ALA A 314 10.69 -19.94 -16.73
N ALA A 315 10.10 -20.98 -16.15
CA ALA A 315 9.69 -22.20 -16.87
C ALA A 315 8.31 -22.09 -17.53
N ASP A 316 7.69 -20.91 -17.48
CA ASP A 316 6.37 -20.62 -18.05
C ASP A 316 5.28 -21.65 -17.66
N PRO A 317 5.08 -21.91 -16.35
CA PRO A 317 4.16 -22.93 -15.86
C PRO A 317 2.68 -22.61 -16.16
N SER A 318 1.81 -23.59 -15.93
CA SER A 318 0.35 -23.43 -16.07
C SER A 318 -0.22 -22.47 -15.03
N ALA A 319 -1.40 -21.90 -15.26
CA ALA A 319 -2.02 -20.92 -14.38
C ALA A 319 -2.15 -21.38 -12.90
N PRO A 320 -2.57 -22.64 -12.58
CA PRO A 320 -2.62 -23.11 -11.20
C PRO A 320 -1.23 -23.15 -10.53
N VAL A 321 -0.20 -23.56 -11.28
CA VAL A 321 1.19 -23.59 -10.76
C VAL A 321 1.70 -22.18 -10.55
N CYS A 322 1.41 -21.22 -11.46
CA CYS A 322 1.71 -19.80 -11.25
C CYS A 322 1.06 -19.28 -9.98
N ALA A 323 -0.24 -19.57 -9.76
CA ALA A 323 -0.95 -19.15 -8.55
C ALA A 323 -0.28 -19.70 -7.29
N LEU A 324 0.10 -20.99 -7.29
CA LEU A 324 0.80 -21.62 -6.17
C LEU A 324 2.17 -20.98 -5.91
N LEU A 325 2.96 -20.69 -6.95
CA LEU A 325 4.26 -20.06 -6.83
C LEU A 325 4.14 -18.61 -6.30
N LEU A 326 3.17 -17.83 -6.78
CA LEU A 326 2.92 -16.47 -6.30
C LEU A 326 2.43 -16.47 -4.85
N LEU A 327 1.51 -17.38 -4.50
CA LEU A 327 1.02 -17.54 -3.13
C LEU A 327 2.16 -17.95 -2.18
N ALA A 328 2.94 -18.96 -2.56
CA ALA A 328 4.08 -19.44 -1.79
C ALA A 328 5.15 -18.35 -1.61
N SER A 329 5.46 -17.60 -2.67
CA SER A 329 6.35 -16.44 -2.60
C SER A 329 5.85 -15.44 -1.57
N SER A 330 4.60 -15.03 -1.67
CA SER A 330 4.02 -13.96 -0.85
C SER A 330 3.90 -14.29 0.63
N LEU A 331 3.87 -15.58 1.02
CA LEU A 331 4.03 -16.01 2.42
C LEU A 331 5.34 -15.47 3.04
N GLY A 332 6.36 -15.32 2.21
CA GLY A 332 7.67 -14.79 2.61
C GLY A 332 7.63 -13.34 3.09
N PHE A 333 6.62 -12.52 2.73
CA PHE A 333 6.49 -11.14 3.22
C PHE A 333 6.45 -11.04 4.74
N SER A 334 6.03 -12.10 5.43
CA SER A 334 6.03 -12.17 6.90
C SER A 334 7.42 -12.03 7.53
N TYR A 335 8.51 -12.01 6.74
CA TYR A 335 9.84 -11.63 7.22
C TYR A 335 9.83 -10.23 7.87
N ALA A 336 8.97 -9.33 7.37
CA ALA A 336 8.85 -7.97 7.88
C ALA A 336 8.36 -7.92 9.33
N VAL A 337 7.56 -8.92 9.77
CA VAL A 337 7.11 -9.03 11.17
C VAL A 337 8.30 -9.20 12.11
N GLY A 338 9.28 -10.01 11.71
CA GLY A 338 10.51 -10.22 12.49
C GLY A 338 11.46 -9.02 12.52
N LEU A 339 11.33 -8.09 11.55
CA LEU A 339 12.12 -6.86 11.49
C LEU A 339 11.56 -5.72 12.36
N GLN A 340 10.29 -5.78 12.79
CA GLN A 340 9.63 -4.67 13.47
C GLN A 340 10.33 -4.28 14.78
N LYS A 341 10.61 -5.28 15.65
CA LYS A 341 11.26 -5.03 16.94
C LYS A 341 12.71 -4.52 16.75
N PRO A 342 13.59 -5.21 16.00
CA PRO A 342 14.95 -4.72 15.75
C PRO A 342 14.98 -3.33 15.08
N PHE A 343 14.00 -3.01 14.23
CA PHE A 343 13.88 -1.67 13.65
C PHE A 343 13.55 -0.64 14.71
N LEU A 344 12.56 -0.90 15.57
CA LEU A 344 12.18 0.00 16.65
C LEU A 344 13.31 0.21 17.65
N ASP A 345 14.01 -0.86 18.05
CA ASP A 345 15.13 -0.83 19.00
C ASP A 345 16.35 -0.04 18.45
N ALA A 346 16.52 -0.02 17.13
CA ALA A 346 17.60 0.73 16.47
C ALA A 346 17.33 2.25 16.35
N LEU A 347 16.11 2.71 16.64
CA LEU A 347 15.69 4.08 16.46
C LEU A 347 15.75 4.87 17.78
N PRO A 348 16.28 6.11 17.78
CA PRO A 348 16.10 7.04 18.89
C PRO A 348 14.59 7.31 19.11
N SER A 349 14.14 7.37 20.36
CA SER A 349 12.73 7.61 20.70
C SER A 349 12.17 8.90 20.10
N SER A 350 13.01 9.93 19.96
CA SER A 350 12.66 11.22 19.36
C SER A 350 12.38 11.15 17.85
N ASN A 351 12.88 10.14 17.13
CA ASN A 351 12.85 10.09 15.66
C ASN A 351 12.00 8.93 15.10
N GLN A 352 11.29 8.20 15.95
CA GLN A 352 10.51 7.04 15.54
C GLN A 352 9.43 7.40 14.51
N GLY A 353 8.66 8.46 14.75
CA GLY A 353 7.62 8.90 13.81
C GLY A 353 8.18 9.24 12.43
N GLN A 354 9.32 9.92 12.39
CA GLN A 354 10.01 10.27 11.15
C GLN A 354 10.55 9.02 10.43
N ALA A 355 11.10 8.06 11.17
CA ALA A 355 11.61 6.81 10.61
C ALA A 355 10.49 5.98 9.98
N PHE A 356 9.32 5.87 10.63
CA PHE A 356 8.14 5.19 10.05
C PHE A 356 7.60 5.92 8.82
N GLY A 357 7.61 7.26 8.83
CA GLY A 357 7.26 8.06 7.65
C GLY A 357 8.20 7.78 6.47
N LEU A 358 9.52 7.77 6.73
CA LEU A 358 10.54 7.47 5.72
C LEU A 358 10.42 6.02 5.22
N LEU A 359 10.11 5.06 6.10
CA LEU A 359 9.86 3.67 5.73
C LEU A 359 8.69 3.57 4.75
N GLY A 360 7.57 4.20 5.07
CA GLY A 360 6.38 4.20 4.21
C GLY A 360 6.63 4.85 2.85
N SER A 361 7.27 6.03 2.83
CA SER A 361 7.59 6.74 1.59
C SER A 361 8.55 5.93 0.70
N GLY A 362 9.55 5.28 1.29
CA GLY A 362 10.47 4.42 0.54
C GLY A 362 9.79 3.19 -0.04
N LEU A 363 8.88 2.54 0.71
CA LEU A 363 8.07 1.43 0.20
C LEU A 363 7.23 1.86 -1.01
N MET A 364 6.51 2.99 -0.93
CA MET A 364 5.73 3.52 -2.05
C MET A 364 6.61 3.81 -3.27
N THR A 365 7.77 4.40 -3.05
CA THR A 365 8.73 4.69 -4.13
C THR A 365 9.18 3.42 -4.83
N LEU A 366 9.56 2.39 -4.07
CA LEU A 366 10.03 1.13 -4.64
C LEU A 366 8.90 0.33 -5.31
N GLN A 367 7.67 0.44 -4.81
CA GLN A 367 6.49 -0.11 -5.47
C GLN A 367 6.20 0.58 -6.81
N GLY A 368 6.60 1.85 -6.98
CA GLY A 368 6.52 2.54 -8.26
C GLY A 368 7.68 2.20 -9.21
N ILE A 369 8.91 2.15 -8.70
CA ILE A 369 10.13 1.91 -9.49
C ILE A 369 10.24 0.43 -9.89
N GLY A 370 9.92 -0.50 -9.00
CA GLY A 370 10.04 -1.94 -9.23
C GLY A 370 9.37 -2.40 -10.53
N PRO A 371 8.08 -2.10 -10.76
CA PRO A 371 7.38 -2.44 -12.01
C PRO A 371 8.06 -1.88 -13.26
N VAL A 372 8.58 -0.65 -13.21
CA VAL A 372 9.27 -0.03 -14.34
C VAL A 372 10.56 -0.77 -14.68
N LEU A 373 11.39 -1.07 -13.67
CA LEU A 373 12.66 -1.78 -13.85
C LEU A 373 12.43 -3.20 -14.37
N ILE A 374 11.57 -3.97 -13.71
CA ILE A 374 11.31 -5.36 -14.07
C ILE A 374 10.51 -5.45 -15.39
N GLY A 375 9.63 -4.47 -15.67
CA GLY A 375 8.96 -4.32 -16.95
C GLY A 375 9.93 -4.05 -18.10
N GLY A 376 10.98 -3.26 -17.85
CA GLY A 376 12.07 -3.06 -18.81
C GLY A 376 12.81 -4.36 -19.12
N VAL A 377 13.12 -5.17 -18.11
CA VAL A 377 13.70 -6.51 -18.29
C VAL A 377 12.77 -7.42 -19.09
N ALA A 378 11.45 -7.34 -18.85
CA ALA A 378 10.47 -8.16 -19.56
C ALA A 378 10.39 -7.85 -21.05
N GLY A 379 10.68 -6.61 -21.45
CA GLY A 379 10.74 -6.21 -22.86
C GLY A 379 11.85 -6.92 -23.65
N VAL A 380 12.90 -7.37 -22.98
CA VAL A 380 14.07 -8.04 -23.60
C VAL A 380 14.06 -9.55 -23.35
N ALA A 381 13.77 -9.98 -22.12
CA ALA A 381 13.91 -11.37 -21.68
C ALA A 381 12.58 -12.17 -21.67
N GLY A 382 11.45 -11.50 -21.82
CA GLY A 382 10.12 -12.07 -21.63
C GLY A 382 9.64 -11.97 -20.17
N THR A 383 8.31 -12.04 -19.97
CA THR A 383 7.67 -11.76 -18.67
C THR A 383 8.03 -12.78 -17.60
N GLY A 384 7.99 -14.08 -17.88
CA GLY A 384 8.31 -15.14 -16.91
C GLY A 384 9.75 -15.04 -16.40
N ARG A 385 10.73 -14.81 -17.30
CA ARG A 385 12.14 -14.62 -16.94
C ARG A 385 12.36 -13.34 -16.15
N ALA A 386 11.65 -12.26 -16.49
CA ALA A 386 11.74 -11.00 -15.75
C ALA A 386 11.23 -11.15 -14.31
N MET A 387 10.12 -11.86 -14.11
CA MET A 387 9.62 -12.19 -12.77
C MET A 387 10.64 -13.06 -12.00
N ALA A 388 11.30 -14.00 -12.66
CA ALA A 388 12.38 -14.79 -12.05
C ALA A 388 13.61 -13.92 -11.70
N VAL A 389 13.97 -12.92 -12.52
CA VAL A 389 15.02 -11.94 -12.19
C VAL A 389 14.66 -11.17 -10.92
N ALA A 390 13.41 -10.73 -10.77
CA ALA A 390 12.93 -10.11 -9.53
C ALA A 390 13.07 -11.05 -8.32
N GLY A 391 12.74 -12.33 -8.49
CA GLY A 391 12.95 -13.38 -7.49
C GLY A 391 14.41 -13.55 -7.12
N GLY A 392 15.31 -13.63 -8.12
CA GLY A 392 16.75 -13.73 -7.93
C GLY A 392 17.34 -12.53 -7.18
N ALA A 393 16.91 -11.30 -7.53
CA ALA A 393 17.31 -10.09 -6.83
C ALA A 393 16.85 -10.07 -5.37
N THR A 394 15.65 -10.61 -5.09
CA THR A 394 15.15 -10.78 -3.72
C THR A 394 15.99 -11.78 -2.93
N VAL A 395 16.36 -12.93 -3.53
CA VAL A 395 17.25 -13.93 -2.91
C VAL A 395 18.63 -13.33 -2.63
N VAL A 396 19.21 -12.60 -3.58
CA VAL A 396 20.50 -11.89 -3.38
C VAL A 396 20.39 -10.89 -2.22
N THR A 397 19.27 -10.18 -2.13
CA THR A 397 19.02 -9.27 -0.99
C THR A 397 18.96 -10.03 0.33
N ALA A 398 18.32 -11.20 0.39
CA ALA A 398 18.28 -12.05 1.58
C ALA A 398 19.68 -12.56 1.97
N LEU A 399 20.51 -12.95 1.00
CA LEU A 399 21.92 -13.33 1.24
C LEU A 399 22.74 -12.15 1.77
N TRP A 400 22.53 -10.94 1.22
CA TRP A 400 23.13 -9.73 1.76
C TRP A 400 22.67 -9.49 3.20
N MET A 401 21.38 -9.65 3.51
CA MET A 401 20.87 -9.56 4.88
C MET A 401 21.55 -10.57 5.79
N ALA A 402 21.74 -11.82 5.37
CA ALA A 402 22.41 -12.87 6.15
C ALA A 402 23.82 -12.46 6.58
N SER A 403 24.55 -11.72 5.73
CA SER A 403 25.93 -11.32 5.98
C SER A 403 26.13 -10.42 7.22
N TRP A 404 25.10 -9.71 7.64
CA TRP A 404 25.15 -8.81 8.80
C TRP A 404 24.11 -9.10 9.88
N TRP A 405 23.00 -9.79 9.56
CA TRP A 405 21.91 -10.08 10.50
C TRP A 405 22.35 -10.94 11.67
N THR A 406 23.14 -11.98 11.40
CA THR A 406 23.67 -12.88 12.43
C THR A 406 24.66 -12.18 13.37
N ARG A 407 25.40 -11.17 12.89
CA ARG A 407 26.34 -10.37 13.71
C ARG A 407 25.63 -9.33 14.58
N ALA A 408 24.50 -8.83 14.16
CA ALA A 408 23.72 -7.86 14.92
C ALA A 408 22.95 -8.48 16.10
N ARG A 409 22.85 -9.83 16.13
CA ARG A 409 22.18 -10.59 17.18
C ARG A 409 23.12 -11.14 18.27
N ARG A 410 24.41 -11.08 18.04
CA ARG A 410 25.46 -11.39 19.05
C ARG A 410 25.87 -10.12 19.79
#